data_0bfc26c33df3b1f37b8b1915e81f7000
#
_entry.id   0bfc26c33df3b1f37b8b1915e81f7000
#
_cell.length_a   1.000
_cell.length_b   1.000
_cell.length_c   1.000
_cell.angle_alpha   90.00
_cell.angle_beta   90.00
_cell.angle_gamma   90.00
#
_symmetry.space_group_name_H-M   'P 1'
#
loop_
_entity.id
_entity.type
_entity.pdbx_description
1 polymer ?
#
loop_
_entity_poly.entity_id
_entity_poly.type
_entity_poly.pdbx_seq_one_letter_code
_entity_poly.pdbx_strand_id
1 'polypeptide(L)'
;EARSIIVVACNYGPKSNPLSDLNAFDRGNISVYARNRDYHDVLKKKLKTLGRWVGEYFQCELKVFVDTAPILEKPLAQNAGIGWQGKHSNLVNKDFGSWLFLGELFTTLDLEPDRVGQDHCGSCTKCLDICPTHAFPTPYQLDARRCISYLTIEHKGHIPIEFRRLIGNRIYGCD
;
A
#
# COMPACT_ATOMS: atom_id res chain seq x y z
N GLU A 1 -7.33 15.13 22.08
CA GLU A 1 -6.98 13.71 21.88
C GLU A 1 -7.92 13.10 20.84
N ALA A 2 -7.39 12.31 19.88
CA ALA A 2 -8.24 11.70 18.85
C ALA A 2 -9.14 10.62 19.48
N ARG A 3 -10.40 10.58 19.05
CA ARG A 3 -11.41 9.59 19.49
C ARG A 3 -11.73 8.59 18.40
N SER A 4 -11.65 9.01 17.14
CA SER A 4 -11.88 8.15 15.97
C SER A 4 -10.84 8.38 14.88
N ILE A 5 -10.70 7.41 13.99
CA ILE A 5 -9.85 7.48 12.81
C ILE A 5 -10.70 7.16 11.58
N ILE A 6 -10.80 8.10 10.66
CA ILE A 6 -11.41 7.90 9.35
C ILE A 6 -10.30 7.46 8.40
N VAL A 7 -10.41 6.27 7.82
CA VAL A 7 -9.46 5.78 6.81
C VAL A 7 -10.08 5.93 5.43
N VAL A 8 -9.29 6.45 4.49
CA VAL A 8 -9.68 6.57 3.10
C VAL A 8 -8.69 5.86 2.20
N ALA A 9 -9.18 5.38 1.07
CA ALA A 9 -8.37 4.72 0.06
C ALA A 9 -8.50 5.41 -1.29
N CYS A 10 -7.39 5.49 -2.03
CA CYS A 10 -7.36 6.03 -3.39
C CYS A 10 -6.80 4.98 -4.34
N ASN A 11 -7.60 4.53 -5.30
CA ASN A 11 -7.15 3.57 -6.29
C ASN A 11 -6.14 4.21 -7.26
N TYR A 12 -5.02 3.52 -7.48
CA TYR A 12 -3.97 3.90 -8.45
C TYR A 12 -3.75 2.82 -9.51
N GLY A 13 -4.57 1.78 -9.52
CA GLY A 13 -4.43 0.65 -10.43
C GLY A 13 -4.34 1.06 -11.89
N PRO A 14 -3.44 0.45 -12.67
CA PRO A 14 -3.26 0.79 -14.07
C PRO A 14 -4.41 0.23 -14.91
N LYS A 15 -4.68 0.87 -16.06
CA LYS A 15 -5.65 0.37 -17.04
C LYS A 15 -5.14 -0.82 -17.85
N SER A 16 -3.81 -0.96 -17.98
CA SER A 16 -3.12 -2.03 -18.69
C SER A 16 -2.50 -3.03 -17.71
N ASN A 17 -2.19 -4.24 -18.18
CA ASN A 17 -1.48 -5.21 -17.35
C ASN A 17 -0.04 -4.74 -17.07
N PRO A 18 0.31 -4.42 -15.82
CA PRO A 18 1.65 -3.91 -15.48
C PRO A 18 2.75 -4.97 -15.62
N LEU A 19 2.38 -6.27 -15.65
CA LEU A 19 3.33 -7.36 -15.81
C LEU A 19 3.88 -7.48 -17.24
N SER A 20 3.20 -6.90 -18.23
CA SER A 20 3.65 -6.94 -19.63
C SER A 20 5.03 -6.31 -19.84
N ASP A 21 5.37 -5.30 -19.04
CA ASP A 21 6.63 -4.57 -19.14
C ASP A 21 7.81 -5.34 -18.52
N LEU A 22 7.56 -6.40 -17.75
CA LEU A 22 8.61 -7.18 -17.09
C LEU A 22 9.49 -7.96 -18.06
N ASN A 23 9.03 -8.21 -19.28
CA ASN A 23 9.77 -8.90 -20.34
C ASN A 23 10.47 -7.94 -21.30
N ALA A 24 10.39 -6.64 -21.10
CA ALA A 24 11.03 -5.63 -21.92
C ALA A 24 12.49 -5.45 -21.47
N PHE A 25 13.43 -6.13 -22.14
CA PHE A 25 14.86 -6.10 -21.79
C PHE A 25 15.57 -4.78 -22.15
N ASP A 26 14.93 -3.94 -22.94
CA ASP A 26 15.45 -2.65 -23.42
C ASP A 26 15.13 -1.48 -22.48
N ARG A 27 14.37 -1.73 -21.42
CA ARG A 27 13.93 -0.68 -20.47
C ARG A 27 13.81 -1.18 -19.04
N GLY A 28 14.03 -0.27 -18.08
CA GLY A 28 13.75 -0.52 -16.67
C GLY A 28 12.27 -0.38 -16.36
N ASN A 29 11.76 -1.20 -15.45
CA ASN A 29 10.39 -1.15 -14.96
C ASN A 29 10.32 -0.45 -13.60
N ILE A 30 9.52 0.60 -13.52
CA ILE A 30 9.18 1.32 -12.29
C ILE A 30 7.78 0.89 -11.86
N SER A 31 7.60 0.58 -10.59
CA SER A 31 6.29 0.27 -10.02
C SER A 31 5.25 1.33 -10.33
N VAL A 32 4.02 0.89 -10.55
CA VAL A 32 2.92 1.77 -10.99
C VAL A 32 2.72 2.95 -10.04
N TYR A 33 2.79 2.70 -8.73
CA TYR A 33 2.59 3.75 -7.72
C TYR A 33 3.60 4.91 -7.84
N ALA A 34 4.78 4.67 -8.39
CA ALA A 34 5.87 5.64 -8.50
C ALA A 34 6.00 6.30 -9.88
N ARG A 35 5.14 5.94 -10.86
CA ARG A 35 5.26 6.43 -12.26
C ARG A 35 4.78 7.87 -12.46
N ASN A 36 4.07 8.45 -11.52
CA ASN A 36 3.47 9.77 -11.63
C ASN A 36 3.99 10.73 -10.57
N ARG A 37 3.17 11.74 -10.22
CA ARG A 37 3.46 12.65 -9.11
C ARG A 37 3.57 11.87 -7.81
N ASP A 38 4.36 12.39 -6.90
CA ASP A 38 4.46 11.86 -5.55
C ASP A 38 3.06 11.78 -4.91
N TYR A 39 2.65 10.55 -4.58
CA TYR A 39 1.32 10.30 -4.05
C TYR A 39 1.12 10.91 -2.66
N HIS A 40 2.22 11.07 -1.87
CA HIS A 40 2.15 11.73 -0.57
C HIS A 40 1.60 13.14 -0.72
N ASP A 41 2.11 13.91 -1.67
CA ASP A 41 1.65 15.28 -1.90
C ASP A 41 0.21 15.33 -2.46
N VAL A 42 -0.08 14.45 -3.41
CA VAL A 42 -1.40 14.39 -4.05
C VAL A 42 -2.48 14.00 -3.05
N LEU A 43 -2.24 12.93 -2.29
CA LEU A 43 -3.21 12.41 -1.33
C LEU A 43 -3.36 13.34 -0.12
N LYS A 44 -2.23 13.84 0.40
CA LYS A 44 -2.23 14.80 1.52
C LYS A 44 -3.01 16.07 1.20
N LYS A 45 -2.91 16.57 -0.04
CA LYS A 45 -3.72 17.73 -0.49
C LYS A 45 -5.21 17.40 -0.47
N LYS A 46 -5.61 16.25 -0.99
CA LYS A 46 -7.01 15.80 -0.99
C LYS A 46 -7.52 15.61 0.44
N LEU A 47 -6.74 14.96 1.29
CA LEU A 47 -7.08 14.75 2.71
C LEU A 47 -7.23 16.06 3.48
N LYS A 48 -6.35 17.04 3.26
CA LYS A 48 -6.46 18.35 3.88
C LYS A 48 -7.76 19.06 3.44
N THR A 49 -8.17 18.90 2.18
CA THR A 49 -9.43 19.48 1.69
C THR A 49 -10.63 18.80 2.36
N LEU A 50 -10.64 17.48 2.40
CA LEU A 50 -11.67 16.69 3.10
C LEU A 50 -11.70 17.03 4.59
N GLY A 51 -10.53 17.04 5.24
CA GLY A 51 -10.41 17.33 6.67
C GLY A 51 -10.91 18.73 7.03
N ARG A 52 -10.64 19.74 6.18
CA ARG A 52 -11.18 21.09 6.38
C ARG A 52 -12.71 21.08 6.32
N TRP A 53 -13.28 20.45 5.32
CA TRP A 53 -14.73 20.34 5.19
C TRP A 53 -15.36 19.62 6.39
N VAL A 54 -14.80 18.47 6.83
CA VAL A 54 -15.27 17.75 8.00
C VAL A 54 -15.15 18.61 9.27
N GLY A 55 -13.99 19.27 9.46
CA GLY A 55 -13.75 20.12 10.63
C GLY A 55 -14.71 21.29 10.74
N GLU A 56 -15.00 21.95 9.60
CA GLU A 56 -15.93 23.09 9.52
C GLU A 56 -17.38 22.63 9.73
N TYR A 57 -17.78 21.52 9.11
CA TYR A 57 -19.15 21.02 9.17
C TYR A 57 -19.51 20.44 10.54
N PHE A 58 -18.61 19.66 11.13
CA PHE A 58 -18.85 18.98 12.41
C PHE A 58 -18.24 19.70 13.61
N GLN A 59 -17.60 20.85 13.42
CA GLN A 59 -16.95 21.64 14.48
C GLN A 59 -15.97 20.78 15.31
N CYS A 60 -15.09 20.04 14.66
CA CYS A 60 -14.15 19.11 15.28
C CYS A 60 -12.69 19.40 14.86
N GLU A 61 -11.75 18.91 15.65
CA GLU A 61 -10.33 18.93 15.30
C GLU A 61 -9.95 17.70 14.50
N LEU A 62 -9.04 17.89 13.52
CA LEU A 62 -8.51 16.81 12.69
C LEU A 62 -7.02 16.94 12.44
N LYS A 63 -6.39 15.78 12.28
CA LYS A 63 -5.01 15.67 11.80
C LYS A 63 -4.94 14.61 10.71
N VAL A 64 -4.33 14.94 9.56
CA VAL A 64 -4.21 14.03 8.42
C VAL A 64 -2.83 13.39 8.34
N PHE A 65 -2.79 12.13 7.91
CA PHE A 65 -1.57 11.36 7.71
C PHE A 65 -1.62 10.63 6.37
N VAL A 66 -0.47 10.43 5.77
CA VAL A 66 -0.24 9.65 4.55
C VAL A 66 1.18 9.13 4.61
N ASP A 67 1.39 7.89 4.97
CA ASP A 67 2.68 7.16 4.99
C ASP A 67 3.90 7.95 5.54
N THR A 68 3.66 9.04 6.26
CA THR A 68 4.69 9.95 6.78
C THR A 68 4.79 9.97 8.30
N ALA A 69 4.12 9.04 8.97
CA ALA A 69 4.11 8.89 10.42
C ALA A 69 4.18 7.40 10.81
N PRO A 70 4.62 7.06 12.02
CA PRO A 70 4.65 5.67 12.50
C PRO A 70 3.21 5.15 12.80
N ILE A 71 2.36 5.12 11.79
CA ILE A 71 0.98 4.68 11.84
C ILE A 71 0.86 3.37 11.08
N LEU A 72 0.17 2.40 11.66
CA LEU A 72 -0.10 1.11 11.03
C LEU A 72 -1.32 1.22 10.10
N GLU A 73 -1.17 1.88 8.96
CA GLU A 73 -2.25 2.21 8.01
C GLU A 73 -3.04 0.97 7.56
N LYS A 74 -2.36 -0.13 7.23
CA LYS A 74 -3.02 -1.36 6.74
C LYS A 74 -3.92 -2.03 7.80
N PRO A 75 -3.50 -2.21 9.07
CA PRO A 75 -4.39 -2.64 10.13
C PRO A 75 -5.57 -1.71 10.37
N LEU A 76 -5.35 -0.38 10.33
CA LEU A 76 -6.43 0.60 10.45
C LEU A 76 -7.44 0.48 9.31
N ALA A 77 -6.96 0.34 8.06
CA ALA A 77 -7.80 0.15 6.89
C ALA A 77 -8.62 -1.15 6.96
N GLN A 78 -8.05 -2.23 7.50
CA GLN A 78 -8.78 -3.47 7.75
C GLN A 78 -9.86 -3.27 8.83
N ASN A 79 -9.52 -2.61 9.93
CA ASN A 79 -10.48 -2.31 11.01
C ASN A 79 -11.62 -1.40 10.52
N ALA A 80 -11.33 -0.49 9.59
CA ALA A 80 -12.32 0.39 8.94
C ALA A 80 -13.07 -0.30 7.76
N GLY A 81 -12.94 -1.61 7.57
CA GLY A 81 -13.69 -2.36 6.56
C GLY A 81 -13.29 -2.12 5.11
N ILE A 82 -12.20 -1.39 4.83
CA ILE A 82 -11.75 -1.11 3.45
C ILE A 82 -11.31 -2.39 2.74
N GLY A 83 -10.75 -3.34 3.47
CA GLY A 83 -10.24 -4.61 2.93
C GLY A 83 -9.64 -5.48 4.02
N TRP A 84 -8.71 -6.32 3.66
CA TRP A 84 -7.98 -7.18 4.60
C TRP A 84 -6.48 -7.19 4.27
N GLN A 85 -5.64 -7.49 5.24
CA GLN A 85 -4.23 -7.74 4.98
C GLN A 85 -4.08 -9.12 4.31
N GLY A 86 -3.65 -9.12 3.05
CA GLY A 86 -3.46 -10.34 2.29
C GLY A 86 -2.20 -11.11 2.67
N LYS A 87 -2.06 -12.34 2.15
CA LYS A 87 -0.88 -13.21 2.39
C LYS A 87 0.45 -12.57 2.01
N HIS A 88 0.44 -11.56 1.13
CA HIS A 88 1.61 -10.76 0.73
C HIS A 88 1.85 -9.53 1.61
N SER A 89 1.19 -9.43 2.76
CA SER A 89 1.30 -8.34 3.74
C SER A 89 0.80 -6.96 3.29
N ASN A 90 0.25 -6.81 2.08
CA ASN A 90 -0.43 -5.60 1.65
C ASN A 90 -1.95 -5.69 1.88
N LEU A 91 -2.62 -4.50 1.90
CA LEU A 91 -4.07 -4.46 1.93
C LEU A 91 -4.65 -4.97 0.60
N VAL A 92 -5.71 -5.74 0.68
CA VAL A 92 -6.48 -6.24 -0.46
C VAL A 92 -7.93 -5.79 -0.33
N ASN A 93 -8.47 -5.26 -1.41
CA ASN A 93 -9.88 -4.90 -1.53
C ASN A 93 -10.53 -5.74 -2.64
N LYS A 94 -11.82 -6.06 -2.52
CA LYS A 94 -12.52 -6.92 -3.50
C LYS A 94 -12.60 -6.30 -4.89
N ASP A 95 -12.76 -4.99 -4.98
CA ASP A 95 -13.00 -4.28 -6.25
C ASP A 95 -11.70 -3.78 -6.88
N PHE A 96 -10.72 -3.40 -6.05
CA PHE A 96 -9.49 -2.72 -6.47
C PHE A 96 -8.21 -3.53 -6.26
N GLY A 97 -8.31 -4.76 -5.73
CA GLY A 97 -7.14 -5.55 -5.40
C GLY A 97 -6.24 -4.83 -4.38
N SER A 98 -4.93 -4.83 -4.62
CA SER A 98 -3.95 -4.15 -3.74
C SER A 98 -3.54 -2.76 -4.26
N TRP A 99 -4.24 -2.22 -5.26
CA TRP A 99 -3.92 -0.95 -5.92
C TRP A 99 -4.48 0.26 -5.18
N LEU A 100 -4.21 0.36 -3.87
CA LEU A 100 -4.76 1.40 -3.01
C LEU A 100 -3.66 2.14 -2.26
N PHE A 101 -3.63 3.47 -2.41
CA PHE A 101 -3.00 4.35 -1.43
C PHE A 101 -3.94 4.55 -0.27
N LEU A 102 -3.39 4.60 0.94
CA LEU A 102 -4.14 4.83 2.16
C LEU A 102 -3.88 6.23 2.71
N GLY A 103 -4.79 6.70 3.52
CA GLY A 103 -4.62 7.95 4.25
C GLY A 103 -5.64 8.06 5.38
N GLU A 104 -5.26 8.71 6.46
CA GLU A 104 -6.00 8.75 7.70
C GLU A 104 -6.31 10.19 8.13
N LEU A 105 -7.52 10.35 8.68
CA LEU A 105 -7.94 11.54 9.40
C LEU A 105 -8.22 11.14 10.85
N PHE A 106 -7.36 11.54 11.74
CA PHE A 106 -7.56 11.41 13.18
C PHE A 106 -8.46 12.55 13.64
N THR A 107 -9.55 12.26 14.30
CA THR A 107 -10.56 13.25 14.66
C THR A 107 -10.99 13.17 16.12
N THR A 108 -11.43 14.29 16.66
CA THR A 108 -12.07 14.36 17.99
C THR A 108 -13.54 13.94 17.96
N LEU A 109 -14.12 13.67 16.78
CA LEU A 109 -15.45 13.10 16.66
C LEU A 109 -15.49 11.70 17.29
N ASP A 110 -16.60 11.37 17.89
CA ASP A 110 -16.92 10.04 18.40
C ASP A 110 -17.79 9.34 17.35
N LEU A 111 -17.16 8.55 16.49
CA LEU A 111 -17.83 7.85 15.41
C LEU A 111 -18.00 6.38 15.75
N GLU A 112 -19.13 5.81 15.37
CA GLU A 112 -19.35 4.39 15.50
C GLU A 112 -18.40 3.64 14.52
N PRO A 113 -17.68 2.59 14.98
CA PRO A 113 -16.74 1.88 14.14
C PRO A 113 -17.42 1.03 13.07
N ASP A 114 -16.81 0.97 11.90
CA ASP A 114 -17.21 0.07 10.83
C ASP A 114 -16.96 -1.40 11.18
N ARG A 115 -17.54 -2.30 10.39
CA ARG A 115 -17.25 -3.73 10.51
C ARG A 115 -15.86 -4.04 9.95
N VAL A 116 -15.08 -4.78 10.73
CA VAL A 116 -13.73 -5.21 10.34
C VAL A 116 -13.75 -6.02 9.04
N GLY A 117 -12.84 -5.70 8.12
CA GLY A 117 -12.66 -6.42 6.86
C GLY A 117 -12.23 -7.87 7.11
N GLN A 118 -12.96 -8.80 6.51
CA GLN A 118 -12.66 -10.23 6.64
C GLN A 118 -11.65 -10.68 5.58
N ASP A 119 -10.77 -11.62 5.96
CA ASP A 119 -9.82 -12.22 5.04
C ASP A 119 -10.55 -13.13 4.03
N HIS A 120 -10.26 -12.90 2.75
CA HIS A 120 -10.78 -13.69 1.63
C HIS A 120 -9.65 -14.39 0.84
N CYS A 121 -8.44 -14.51 1.38
CA CYS A 121 -7.33 -15.20 0.72
C CYS A 121 -7.58 -16.70 0.58
N GLY A 122 -8.24 -17.34 1.55
CA GLY A 122 -8.56 -18.76 1.50
C GLY A 122 -7.36 -19.63 1.10
N SER A 123 -7.52 -20.53 0.14
CA SER A 123 -6.45 -21.39 -0.40
C SER A 123 -5.57 -20.73 -1.46
N CYS A 124 -5.87 -19.49 -1.90
CA CYS A 124 -5.12 -18.81 -2.95
C CYS A 124 -3.68 -18.51 -2.53
N THR A 125 -2.70 -18.80 -3.39
CA THR A 125 -1.26 -18.56 -3.18
C THR A 125 -0.61 -17.72 -4.28
N LYS A 126 -1.38 -17.18 -5.23
CA LYS A 126 -0.87 -16.48 -6.42
C LYS A 126 0.16 -15.39 -6.13
N CYS A 127 -0.05 -14.60 -5.07
CA CYS A 127 0.86 -13.53 -4.68
C CYS A 127 2.18 -14.06 -4.10
N LEU A 128 2.18 -15.25 -3.49
CA LEU A 128 3.38 -15.90 -2.96
C LEU A 128 4.18 -16.52 -4.10
N ASP A 129 3.48 -17.21 -5.02
CA ASP A 129 4.09 -17.96 -6.12
C ASP A 129 4.74 -17.05 -7.17
N ILE A 130 4.15 -15.85 -7.40
CA ILE A 130 4.67 -14.89 -8.39
C ILE A 130 5.94 -14.15 -7.91
N CYS A 131 6.27 -14.20 -6.62
CA CYS A 131 7.43 -13.50 -6.08
C CYS A 131 8.73 -14.18 -6.50
N PRO A 132 9.54 -13.59 -7.43
CA PRO A 132 10.70 -14.28 -8.00
C PRO A 132 11.83 -14.47 -7.00
N THR A 133 11.86 -13.69 -5.92
CA THR A 133 12.87 -13.77 -4.86
C THR A 133 12.41 -14.60 -3.66
N HIS A 134 11.19 -15.16 -3.71
CA HIS A 134 10.59 -15.91 -2.61
C HIS A 134 10.68 -15.15 -1.27
N ALA A 135 10.26 -13.89 -1.30
CA ALA A 135 10.30 -13.00 -0.12
C ALA A 135 9.25 -13.36 0.94
N PHE A 136 8.36 -14.30 0.67
CA PHE A 136 7.32 -14.76 1.60
C PHE A 136 7.63 -16.19 2.08
N PRO A 137 8.33 -16.36 3.22
CA PRO A 137 8.64 -17.69 3.75
C PRO A 137 7.38 -18.47 4.14
N THR A 138 6.36 -17.76 4.61
CA THR A 138 5.02 -18.29 4.89
C THR A 138 3.97 -17.20 4.56
N PRO A 139 2.68 -17.57 4.39
CA PRO A 139 1.62 -16.58 4.27
C PRO A 139 1.66 -15.54 5.40
N TYR A 140 1.41 -14.28 5.06
CA TYR A 140 1.39 -13.13 5.98
C TYR A 140 2.75 -12.72 6.58
N GLN A 141 3.84 -13.37 6.17
CA GLN A 141 5.20 -13.03 6.61
C GLN A 141 6.06 -12.59 5.43
N LEU A 142 6.76 -11.48 5.59
CA LEU A 142 7.68 -10.93 4.60
C LEU A 142 9.11 -10.93 5.14
N ASP A 143 10.03 -11.56 4.42
CA ASP A 143 11.47 -11.35 4.60
C ASP A 143 11.91 -10.15 3.76
N ALA A 144 12.04 -8.98 4.38
CA ALA A 144 12.41 -7.75 3.70
C ALA A 144 13.76 -7.85 2.98
N ARG A 145 14.70 -8.65 3.49
CA ARG A 145 16.04 -8.86 2.88
C ARG A 145 15.96 -9.48 1.49
N ARG A 146 14.85 -10.11 1.16
CA ARG A 146 14.56 -10.75 -0.13
C ARG A 146 13.56 -9.94 -0.96
N CYS A 147 12.89 -8.95 -0.35
CA CYS A 147 11.85 -8.16 -1.00
C CYS A 147 12.44 -7.20 -2.03
N ILE A 148 11.99 -7.29 -3.29
CA ILE A 148 12.45 -6.41 -4.37
C ILE A 148 12.14 -4.94 -4.05
N SER A 149 11.00 -4.63 -3.47
CA SER A 149 10.65 -3.28 -3.06
C SER A 149 11.67 -2.73 -2.06
N TYR A 150 11.99 -3.50 -1.01
CA TYR A 150 13.03 -3.11 -0.05
C TYR A 150 14.41 -2.96 -0.71
N LEU A 151 14.80 -3.93 -1.54
CA LEU A 151 16.12 -3.94 -2.19
C LEU A 151 16.32 -2.79 -3.18
N THR A 152 15.25 -2.27 -3.77
CA THR A 152 15.32 -1.20 -4.77
C THR A 152 15.02 0.19 -4.22
N ILE A 153 14.49 0.30 -2.99
CA ILE A 153 14.10 1.58 -2.39
C ILE A 153 14.93 1.89 -1.14
N GLU A 154 14.98 0.95 -0.19
CA GLU A 154 15.51 1.19 1.16
C GLU A 154 16.95 0.69 1.35
N HIS A 155 17.34 -0.36 0.61
CA HIS A 155 18.64 -0.98 0.77
C HIS A 155 19.76 -0.04 0.32
N LYS A 156 20.69 0.22 1.23
CA LYS A 156 21.89 1.04 0.96
C LYS A 156 23.07 0.14 0.63
N GLY A 157 23.46 0.11 -0.63
CA GLY A 157 24.58 -0.68 -1.10
C GLY A 157 24.25 -1.48 -2.37
N HIS A 158 25.11 -2.42 -2.68
CA HIS A 158 24.90 -3.26 -3.86
C HIS A 158 23.87 -4.34 -3.59
N ILE A 159 22.91 -4.51 -4.50
CA ILE A 159 21.97 -5.63 -4.44
C ILE A 159 22.76 -6.95 -4.49
N PRO A 160 22.52 -7.90 -3.58
CA PRO A 160 23.17 -9.20 -3.55
C PRO A 160 23.08 -9.92 -4.89
N ILE A 161 24.18 -10.56 -5.30
CA ILE A 161 24.32 -11.12 -6.65
C ILE A 161 23.25 -12.16 -6.99
N GLU A 162 22.82 -12.94 -5.99
CA GLU A 162 21.80 -13.95 -6.12
C GLU A 162 20.42 -13.40 -6.50
N PHE A 163 20.14 -12.13 -6.19
CA PHE A 163 18.84 -11.50 -6.51
C PHE A 163 18.84 -10.75 -7.84
N ARG A 164 20.00 -10.36 -8.37
CA ARG A 164 20.07 -9.50 -9.57
C ARG A 164 19.33 -10.08 -10.77
N ARG A 165 19.52 -11.38 -11.05
CA ARG A 165 18.82 -12.04 -12.15
C ARG A 165 17.32 -12.19 -11.88
N LEU A 166 16.94 -12.47 -10.62
CA LEU A 166 15.56 -12.66 -10.22
C LEU A 166 14.74 -11.36 -10.24
N ILE A 167 15.38 -10.23 -9.95
CA ILE A 167 14.77 -8.89 -10.02
C ILE A 167 14.39 -8.53 -11.47
N GLY A 168 15.18 -9.01 -12.45
CA GLY A 168 14.96 -8.70 -13.86
C GLY A 168 15.14 -7.21 -14.14
N ASN A 169 14.20 -6.62 -14.88
CA ASN A 169 14.23 -5.20 -15.25
C ASN A 169 13.58 -4.26 -14.23
N ARG A 170 13.19 -4.75 -13.04
CA ARG A 170 12.63 -3.91 -11.98
C ARG A 170 13.72 -3.03 -11.38
N ILE A 171 13.57 -1.70 -11.52
CA ILE A 171 14.54 -0.74 -11.03
C ILE A 171 14.06 0.07 -9.84
N TYR A 172 12.75 0.10 -9.59
CA TYR A 172 12.17 0.78 -8.43
C TYR A 172 10.82 0.18 -8.04
N GLY A 173 10.73 -0.35 -6.82
CA GLY A 173 9.52 -0.95 -6.26
C GLY A 173 9.13 -2.29 -6.88
N CYS A 174 8.04 -2.86 -6.40
CA CYS A 174 7.48 -4.13 -6.87
C CYS A 174 5.99 -4.20 -6.51
N ASP A 175 5.13 -3.75 -7.42
CA ASP A 175 3.67 -3.86 -7.30
C ASP A 175 3.18 -5.22 -7.77
#